data_ca486609f1fead4df36e3d6b52ff7f21
#
_entry.id   ca486609f1fead4df36e3d6b52ff7f21
#
_cell.length_a   1.000
_cell.length_b   1.000
_cell.length_c   1.000
_cell.angle_alpha   90.00
_cell.angle_beta   90.00
_cell.angle_gamma   90.00
#
_symmetry.space_group_name_H-M   'P 1'
#
loop_
_entity.id
_entity.type
_entity.pdbx_description
1 polymer ?
#
loop_
_entity_poly.entity_id
_entity_poly.type
_entity_poly.pdbx_seq_one_letter_code
_entity_poly.pdbx_strand_id
1 'polypeptide(L)'
;MSDEQKKIVPIDYTHREYQSIRRDLMGLAERFYPDTFQDFSEASFGSMMLDAVAYVGDQLSFYLDYNVNESFLDTAYQYGNVLRHGRILGYKHTGRPSTFGTVALYVLVPASSTALGPDTDYIPVVKKGTRFSSTTGLNFVLTENVDFAAANNPMVAARTDASTGAPTYYAIKAYGNVVSGYFSQEQIKIGSYQKFKRIKLSSANISEIISVTDSEGNEYFEVDYLAQDIVFKEITNTNFKNDNVPSIIKPYLVSRKFLVERDRFNSYLQFGSGNSAESNVVADPQSVALNVFGKDYVTDTTFDPTRLSKNENYGIVPVNTTLTIMYRLTNPSNSNVGVNTITTVSNAGMDFIDRDMLNQATVRAVINSLEVSNETPIVGNVTSPTTAEIKRRIYDTFPTQNRAVTQADYENLVYRMAPKFGSIKRCSVQRDPDSLKRNLNLYVVSEDENGFLTTTNSTIKNNLKIWLNHFRMLSDTVDILDPYIINFGIDFIVKPTTNADKFVLLDACVNALEKKYSTAFFIGEPIYISDIYETLKKVKGVLDVVKVKLNNKTGSDYSGVEVEINSNLSPDGSYLIVPKNAILELKFPSVDIKGKIR
;
A
#
# COMPACT_ATOMS: atom_id res chain seq x y z
N MET A 1 -47.27 54.27 31.95
CA MET A 1 -46.13 53.34 31.65
C MET A 1 -46.75 52.16 30.94
N SER A 2 -46.71 52.16 29.60
CA SER A 2 -47.15 51.03 28.81
C SER A 2 -46.08 49.97 28.79
N ASP A 3 -46.39 48.81 29.30
CA ASP A 3 -45.55 47.62 29.14
C ASP A 3 -45.44 47.33 27.63
N GLU A 4 -44.30 47.73 27.05
CA GLU A 4 -43.89 47.21 25.74
C GLU A 4 -43.64 45.73 25.87
N GLN A 5 -44.63 44.92 25.50
CA GLN A 5 -44.43 43.49 25.31
C GLN A 5 -43.33 43.29 24.24
N LYS A 6 -42.13 42.98 24.70
CA LYS A 6 -41.04 42.53 23.85
C LYS A 6 -41.54 41.32 23.06
N LYS A 7 -41.85 41.53 21.79
CA LYS A 7 -42.25 40.48 20.88
C LYS A 7 -41.08 39.53 20.72
N ILE A 8 -41.17 38.34 21.33
CA ILE A 8 -40.16 37.29 21.19
C ILE A 8 -40.16 36.87 19.72
N VAL A 9 -39.06 37.13 19.03
CA VAL A 9 -38.85 36.64 17.66
C VAL A 9 -38.32 35.19 17.81
N PRO A 10 -38.98 34.20 17.22
CA PRO A 10 -38.40 32.87 17.16
C PRO A 10 -37.09 32.96 16.38
N ILE A 11 -36.00 32.58 17.01
CA ILE A 11 -34.69 32.45 16.36
C ILE A 11 -34.77 31.17 15.52
N ASP A 12 -34.67 31.30 14.22
CA ASP A 12 -34.56 30.15 13.34
C ASP A 12 -33.08 29.79 13.17
N TYR A 13 -32.66 28.67 13.78
CA TYR A 13 -31.29 28.18 13.71
C TYR A 13 -30.93 27.54 12.37
N THR A 14 -31.87 27.45 11.41
CA THR A 14 -31.65 26.85 10.09
C THR A 14 -31.25 27.86 9.01
N HIS A 15 -31.36 29.16 9.30
CA HIS A 15 -31.01 30.23 8.38
C HIS A 15 -29.49 30.41 8.31
N ARG A 16 -28.86 29.75 7.35
CA ARG A 16 -27.39 29.76 7.18
C ARG A 16 -26.92 30.30 5.84
N GLU A 17 -27.85 30.50 4.89
CA GLU A 17 -27.56 31.02 3.57
C GLU A 17 -27.57 32.56 3.55
N TYR A 18 -26.75 33.16 2.68
CA TYR A 18 -26.61 34.59 2.51
C TYR A 18 -27.97 35.33 2.47
N GLN A 19 -28.91 34.84 1.67
CA GLN A 19 -30.21 35.47 1.51
C GLN A 19 -31.07 35.43 2.79
N SER A 20 -31.00 34.37 3.54
CA SER A 20 -31.72 34.22 4.81
C SER A 20 -31.13 35.10 5.89
N ILE A 21 -29.80 35.12 6.02
CA ILE A 21 -29.08 36.00 6.95
C ILE A 21 -29.36 37.47 6.63
N ARG A 22 -29.31 37.85 5.35
CA ARG A 22 -29.65 39.21 4.89
C ARG A 22 -31.06 39.61 5.29
N ARG A 23 -32.03 38.73 5.09
CA ARG A 23 -33.44 38.98 5.44
C ARG A 23 -33.61 39.16 6.94
N ASP A 24 -32.94 38.34 7.76
CA ASP A 24 -33.00 38.44 9.22
C ASP A 24 -32.36 39.75 9.71
N LEU A 25 -31.22 40.14 9.11
CA LEU A 25 -30.57 41.43 9.40
C LEU A 25 -31.45 42.65 9.03
N MET A 26 -32.13 42.58 7.88
CA MET A 26 -33.11 43.62 7.49
C MET A 26 -34.26 43.69 8.49
N GLY A 27 -34.88 42.56 8.84
CA GLY A 27 -35.91 42.51 9.86
C GLY A 27 -35.48 42.98 11.24
N LEU A 28 -34.21 42.75 11.60
CA LEU A 28 -33.58 43.29 12.82
C LEU A 28 -33.49 44.83 12.73
N ALA A 29 -33.00 45.38 11.61
CA ALA A 29 -32.84 46.82 11.41
C ALA A 29 -34.19 47.54 11.44
N GLU A 30 -35.20 47.00 10.75
CA GLU A 30 -36.57 47.55 10.75
C GLU A 30 -37.18 47.59 12.16
N ARG A 31 -36.89 46.58 12.99
CA ARG A 31 -37.49 46.48 14.32
C ARG A 31 -36.81 47.35 15.36
N PHE A 32 -35.48 47.39 15.38
CA PHE A 32 -34.74 48.06 16.44
C PHE A 32 -34.30 49.47 16.10
N TYR A 33 -34.29 49.82 14.78
CA TYR A 33 -33.81 51.11 14.31
C TYR A 33 -34.81 51.76 13.28
N PRO A 34 -36.14 51.77 13.56
CA PRO A 34 -37.14 52.23 12.60
C PRO A 34 -37.00 53.68 12.20
N ASP A 35 -36.50 54.52 13.13
CA ASP A 35 -36.38 55.96 12.93
C ASP A 35 -35.04 56.38 12.32
N THR A 36 -34.02 55.56 12.45
CA THR A 36 -32.65 55.86 11.99
C THR A 36 -32.26 55.17 10.70
N PHE A 37 -32.88 54.06 10.36
CA PHE A 37 -32.63 53.30 9.13
C PHE A 37 -33.90 53.07 8.34
N GLN A 38 -34.13 53.94 7.35
CA GLN A 38 -35.35 53.95 6.53
C GLN A 38 -35.11 53.64 5.06
N ASP A 39 -33.86 53.64 4.59
CA ASP A 39 -33.51 53.38 3.21
C ASP A 39 -33.00 51.92 3.03
N PHE A 40 -33.90 51.07 2.53
CA PHE A 40 -33.65 49.68 2.21
C PHE A 40 -33.36 49.43 0.72
N SER A 41 -33.09 50.52 -0.04
CA SER A 41 -32.74 50.37 -1.45
C SER A 41 -31.40 49.63 -1.61
N GLU A 42 -31.25 48.85 -2.65
CA GLU A 42 -30.00 48.09 -2.92
C GLU A 42 -28.78 49.00 -3.10
N ALA A 43 -28.98 50.27 -3.45
CA ALA A 43 -27.93 51.25 -3.65
C ALA A 43 -27.54 52.01 -2.36
N SER A 44 -28.24 51.78 -1.24
CA SER A 44 -27.94 52.48 0.01
C SER A 44 -26.67 51.94 0.69
N PHE A 45 -25.91 52.83 1.37
CA PHE A 45 -24.73 52.44 2.16
C PHE A 45 -25.11 51.44 3.26
N GLY A 46 -26.27 51.61 3.88
CA GLY A 46 -26.78 50.71 4.91
C GLY A 46 -27.05 49.31 4.38
N SER A 47 -27.68 49.20 3.21
CA SER A 47 -27.89 47.90 2.55
C SER A 47 -26.58 47.22 2.20
N MET A 48 -25.60 47.98 1.67
CA MET A 48 -24.25 47.43 1.39
C MET A 48 -23.56 46.93 2.66
N MET A 49 -23.69 47.58 3.81
CA MET A 49 -23.13 47.10 5.08
C MET A 49 -23.86 45.84 5.56
N LEU A 50 -25.19 45.76 5.45
CA LEU A 50 -25.93 44.53 5.78
C LEU A 50 -25.54 43.39 4.86
N ASP A 51 -25.33 43.66 3.58
CA ASP A 51 -24.85 42.65 2.62
C ASP A 51 -23.45 42.15 2.93
N ALA A 52 -22.54 43.04 3.36
CA ALA A 52 -21.20 42.65 3.81
C ALA A 52 -21.25 41.77 5.07
N VAL A 53 -22.09 42.13 6.06
CA VAL A 53 -22.28 41.32 7.27
C VAL A 53 -22.92 39.97 6.95
N ALA A 54 -23.92 39.93 6.07
CA ALA A 54 -24.58 38.70 5.63
C ALA A 54 -23.57 37.78 4.91
N TYR A 55 -22.71 38.35 4.05
CA TYR A 55 -21.63 37.59 3.39
C TYR A 55 -20.64 37.00 4.38
N VAL A 56 -20.22 37.77 5.37
CA VAL A 56 -19.32 37.25 6.43
C VAL A 56 -20.01 36.15 7.24
N GLY A 57 -21.29 36.33 7.54
CA GLY A 57 -22.13 35.33 8.22
C GLY A 57 -22.20 34.01 7.45
N ASP A 58 -22.43 34.08 6.15
CA ASP A 58 -22.49 32.94 5.23
C ASP A 58 -21.12 32.20 5.18
N GLN A 59 -20.02 32.95 5.04
CA GLN A 59 -18.66 32.39 5.09
C GLN A 59 -18.34 31.70 6.42
N LEU A 60 -18.72 32.31 7.54
CA LEU A 60 -18.51 31.72 8.86
C LEU A 60 -19.36 30.45 9.03
N SER A 61 -20.60 30.46 8.58
CA SER A 61 -21.48 29.29 8.58
C SER A 61 -20.88 28.15 7.76
N PHE A 62 -20.38 28.44 6.57
CA PHE A 62 -19.68 27.46 5.73
C PHE A 62 -18.46 26.86 6.45
N TYR A 63 -17.60 27.69 7.06
CA TYR A 63 -16.44 27.19 7.81
C TYR A 63 -16.82 26.37 9.03
N LEU A 64 -17.90 26.70 9.72
CA LEU A 64 -18.41 25.92 10.84
C LEU A 64 -18.89 24.54 10.36
N ASP A 65 -19.72 24.50 9.34
CA ASP A 65 -20.23 23.24 8.78
C ASP A 65 -19.08 22.39 8.22
N TYR A 66 -18.13 23.01 7.54
CA TYR A 66 -16.93 22.34 7.06
C TYR A 66 -16.13 21.72 8.19
N ASN A 67 -15.83 22.47 9.25
CA ASN A 67 -15.08 21.95 10.39
C ASN A 67 -15.82 20.84 11.15
N VAL A 68 -17.14 20.98 11.29
CA VAL A 68 -17.98 19.93 11.90
C VAL A 68 -17.95 18.67 11.05
N ASN A 69 -18.11 18.78 9.73
CA ASN A 69 -18.04 17.63 8.83
C ASN A 69 -16.65 16.96 8.85
N GLU A 70 -15.57 17.75 8.89
CA GLU A 70 -14.22 17.22 8.98
C GLU A 70 -13.90 16.59 10.36
N SER A 71 -14.71 16.84 11.39
CA SER A 71 -14.54 16.26 12.73
C SER A 71 -15.04 14.82 12.87
N PHE A 72 -15.83 14.34 11.92
CA PHE A 72 -16.35 12.97 11.92
C PHE A 72 -15.79 12.17 10.75
N LEU A 73 -15.42 10.91 11.00
CA LEU A 73 -14.86 10.03 9.97
C LEU A 73 -15.80 9.86 8.77
N ASP A 74 -17.11 9.75 9.00
CA ASP A 74 -18.12 9.53 7.95
C ASP A 74 -18.20 10.68 6.97
N THR A 75 -18.18 11.91 7.48
CA THR A 75 -18.40 13.12 6.71
C THR A 75 -17.10 13.79 6.27
N ALA A 76 -15.95 13.48 6.89
CA ALA A 76 -14.65 14.05 6.53
C ALA A 76 -14.32 13.84 5.06
N TYR A 77 -13.99 14.89 4.35
CA TYR A 77 -13.66 14.87 2.92
C TYR A 77 -12.15 14.90 2.68
N GLN A 78 -11.42 15.65 3.50
CA GLN A 78 -9.98 15.78 3.35
C GLN A 78 -9.24 14.49 3.72
N TYR A 79 -8.47 13.96 2.77
CA TYR A 79 -7.65 12.75 2.95
C TYR A 79 -6.78 12.78 4.22
N GLY A 80 -6.13 13.92 4.52
CA GLY A 80 -5.30 14.09 5.70
C GLY A 80 -6.07 13.97 7.03
N ASN A 81 -7.30 14.49 7.09
CA ASN A 81 -8.15 14.40 8.28
C ASN A 81 -8.69 12.98 8.46
N VAL A 82 -9.07 12.31 7.38
CA VAL A 82 -9.47 10.88 7.42
C VAL A 82 -8.33 10.01 7.97
N LEU A 83 -7.08 10.25 7.56
CA LEU A 83 -5.93 9.53 8.12
C LEU A 83 -5.69 9.84 9.61
N ARG A 84 -5.95 11.08 10.05
CA ARG A 84 -5.86 11.44 11.48
C ARG A 84 -6.90 10.70 12.31
N HIS A 85 -8.14 10.65 11.86
CA HIS A 85 -9.20 9.84 12.49
C HIS A 85 -8.84 8.36 12.50
N GLY A 86 -8.32 7.84 11.38
CA GLY A 86 -7.84 6.46 11.30
C GLY A 86 -6.76 6.14 12.32
N ARG A 87 -5.83 7.06 12.55
CA ARG A 87 -4.76 6.88 13.53
C ARG A 87 -5.31 6.75 14.96
N ILE A 88 -6.34 7.52 15.31
CA ILE A 88 -7.03 7.41 16.61
C ILE A 88 -7.67 6.03 16.77
N LEU A 89 -8.21 5.46 15.70
CA LEU A 89 -8.84 4.13 15.67
C LEU A 89 -7.83 2.97 15.48
N GLY A 90 -6.52 3.26 15.44
CA GLY A 90 -5.46 2.26 15.30
C GLY A 90 -5.10 1.90 13.85
N TYR A 91 -5.68 2.59 12.85
CA TYR A 91 -5.30 2.41 11.46
C TYR A 91 -3.96 3.10 11.18
N LYS A 92 -2.98 2.33 10.71
CA LYS A 92 -1.68 2.87 10.26
C LYS A 92 -1.69 3.03 8.76
N HIS A 93 -1.49 4.27 8.30
CA HIS A 93 -1.28 4.50 6.88
C HIS A 93 0.07 3.92 6.47
N THR A 94 0.00 2.94 5.61
CA THR A 94 1.15 2.26 5.04
C THR A 94 1.62 3.05 3.82
N GLY A 95 2.82 3.54 3.76
CA GLY A 95 3.35 4.35 2.66
C GLY A 95 3.16 3.74 1.25
N ARG A 96 3.96 4.13 0.28
CA ARG A 96 3.86 3.58 -1.08
C ARG A 96 4.27 2.11 -1.10
N PRO A 97 3.49 1.25 -1.76
CA PRO A 97 3.82 -0.15 -1.90
C PRO A 97 5.05 -0.37 -2.78
N SER A 98 5.76 -1.45 -2.51
CA SER A 98 6.86 -1.94 -3.31
C SER A 98 6.41 -3.11 -4.16
N THR A 99 7.03 -3.28 -5.31
CA THR A 99 6.81 -4.47 -6.15
C THR A 99 7.83 -5.55 -5.79
N PHE A 100 7.38 -6.77 -5.81
CA PHE A 100 8.17 -7.95 -5.52
C PHE A 100 8.07 -8.95 -6.65
N GLY A 101 9.15 -9.66 -6.90
CA GLY A 101 9.16 -10.71 -7.90
C GLY A 101 10.41 -11.55 -7.83
N THR A 102 10.45 -12.55 -8.68
CA THR A 102 11.58 -13.46 -8.83
C THR A 102 12.28 -13.17 -10.15
N VAL A 103 13.60 -13.11 -10.13
CA VAL A 103 14.43 -13.03 -11.34
C VAL A 103 15.25 -14.30 -11.49
N ALA A 104 15.43 -14.72 -12.73
CA ALA A 104 16.40 -15.73 -13.11
C ALA A 104 17.76 -15.04 -13.37
N LEU A 105 18.78 -15.53 -12.71
CA LEU A 105 20.17 -15.08 -12.82
C LEU A 105 20.98 -16.16 -13.54
N TYR A 106 21.81 -15.76 -14.47
CA TYR A 106 22.67 -16.66 -15.25
C TYR A 106 24.13 -16.24 -15.10
N VAL A 107 25.01 -17.17 -14.83
CA VAL A 107 26.45 -16.93 -14.72
C VAL A 107 27.21 -17.96 -15.51
N LEU A 108 28.27 -17.55 -16.19
CA LEU A 108 29.20 -18.44 -16.89
C LEU A 108 30.41 -18.73 -15.98
N VAL A 109 30.56 -19.98 -15.61
CA VAL A 109 31.66 -20.46 -14.76
C VAL A 109 32.60 -21.31 -15.61
N PRO A 110 33.94 -21.21 -15.47
CA PRO A 110 34.89 -22.06 -16.21
C PRO A 110 34.68 -23.51 -15.86
N ALA A 111 35.00 -24.40 -16.80
CA ALA A 111 35.03 -25.82 -16.55
C ALA A 111 36.19 -26.22 -15.61
N SER A 112 36.00 -27.26 -14.80
CA SER A 112 37.06 -27.83 -13.99
C SER A 112 38.20 -28.39 -14.87
N SER A 113 39.36 -28.58 -14.31
CA SER A 113 40.52 -29.16 -15.05
C SER A 113 40.26 -30.53 -15.68
N THR A 114 39.24 -31.24 -15.17
CA THR A 114 38.77 -32.52 -15.71
C THR A 114 37.69 -32.40 -16.77
N ALA A 115 37.18 -31.20 -17.05
CA ALA A 115 36.02 -30.87 -17.89
C ALA A 115 34.70 -31.61 -17.51
N LEU A 116 34.63 -32.22 -16.34
CA LEU A 116 33.47 -32.97 -15.80
C LEU A 116 32.63 -32.09 -14.86
N GLY A 117 32.35 -30.87 -15.25
CA GLY A 117 31.55 -29.93 -14.47
C GLY A 117 32.23 -28.56 -14.34
N PRO A 118 31.54 -27.59 -13.73
CA PRO A 118 32.10 -26.28 -13.46
C PRO A 118 33.20 -26.37 -12.39
N ASP A 119 34.15 -25.46 -12.42
CA ASP A 119 35.14 -25.30 -11.36
C ASP A 119 34.48 -24.68 -10.13
N THR A 120 34.42 -25.44 -9.04
CA THR A 120 33.70 -25.06 -7.81
C THR A 120 34.25 -23.81 -7.13
N ASP A 121 35.54 -23.52 -7.31
CA ASP A 121 36.20 -22.37 -6.69
C ASP A 121 35.75 -21.05 -7.32
N TYR A 122 35.30 -21.09 -8.58
CA TYR A 122 34.80 -19.93 -9.32
C TYR A 122 33.26 -19.81 -9.30
N ILE A 123 32.54 -20.66 -8.54
CA ILE A 123 31.10 -20.51 -8.40
C ILE A 123 30.79 -19.38 -7.42
N PRO A 124 30.08 -18.30 -7.85
CA PRO A 124 29.85 -17.15 -7.00
C PRO A 124 28.61 -17.30 -6.12
N VAL A 125 28.61 -16.52 -5.02
CA VAL A 125 27.39 -16.15 -4.30
C VAL A 125 27.07 -14.70 -4.63
N VAL A 126 25.91 -14.45 -5.27
CA VAL A 126 25.43 -13.10 -5.53
C VAL A 126 24.83 -12.52 -4.26
N LYS A 127 25.37 -11.39 -3.81
CA LYS A 127 24.98 -10.77 -2.54
C LYS A 127 23.65 -10.04 -2.61
N LYS A 128 22.94 -10.09 -1.50
CA LYS A 128 21.84 -9.16 -1.19
C LYS A 128 22.28 -7.71 -1.44
N GLY A 129 21.43 -6.92 -2.08
CA GLY A 129 21.74 -5.53 -2.44
C GLY A 129 22.31 -5.35 -3.86
N THR A 130 22.53 -6.44 -4.61
CA THR A 130 22.81 -6.38 -6.05
C THR A 130 21.70 -5.66 -6.75
N ARG A 131 22.04 -4.73 -7.68
CA ARG A 131 21.07 -3.83 -8.35
C ARG A 131 20.86 -4.24 -9.79
N PHE A 132 19.60 -4.24 -10.17
CA PHE A 132 19.13 -4.51 -11.53
C PHE A 132 18.33 -3.32 -12.05
N SER A 133 18.28 -3.13 -13.34
CA SER A 133 17.45 -2.11 -13.98
C SER A 133 16.59 -2.74 -15.07
N SER A 134 15.36 -2.23 -15.19
CA SER A 134 14.47 -2.60 -16.27
C SER A 134 14.75 -1.76 -17.52
N THR A 135 14.21 -2.19 -18.66
CA THR A 135 14.22 -1.43 -19.92
C THR A 135 13.50 -0.09 -19.80
N THR A 136 12.58 0.04 -18.84
CA THR A 136 11.86 1.29 -18.53
C THR A 136 12.60 2.20 -17.54
N GLY A 137 13.83 1.85 -17.12
CA GLY A 137 14.63 2.62 -16.16
C GLY A 137 14.26 2.44 -14.69
N LEU A 138 13.39 1.49 -14.37
CA LEU A 138 13.04 1.17 -12.98
C LEU A 138 14.14 0.33 -12.34
N ASN A 139 14.46 0.64 -11.08
CA ASN A 139 15.51 -0.05 -10.33
C ASN A 139 14.93 -1.13 -9.42
N PHE A 140 15.65 -2.24 -9.31
CA PHE A 140 15.34 -3.38 -8.45
C PHE A 140 16.58 -3.80 -7.67
N VAL A 141 16.35 -4.33 -6.49
CA VAL A 141 17.41 -4.77 -5.56
C VAL A 141 17.15 -6.20 -5.12
N LEU A 142 18.20 -7.02 -5.12
CA LEU A 142 18.15 -8.40 -4.63
C LEU A 142 17.94 -8.41 -3.10
N THR A 143 16.96 -9.17 -2.62
CA THR A 143 16.57 -9.20 -1.20
C THR A 143 17.33 -10.23 -0.37
N GLU A 144 17.91 -11.22 -1.01
CA GLU A 144 18.62 -12.36 -0.39
C GLU A 144 19.92 -12.67 -1.11
N ASN A 145 20.79 -13.44 -0.48
CA ASN A 145 21.97 -13.98 -1.14
C ASN A 145 21.58 -15.17 -2.02
N VAL A 146 22.03 -15.19 -3.27
CA VAL A 146 21.78 -16.28 -4.20
C VAL A 146 23.05 -17.09 -4.39
N ASP A 147 23.02 -18.32 -3.90
CA ASP A 147 24.12 -19.26 -4.01
C ASP A 147 23.99 -20.10 -5.30
N PHE A 148 24.94 -19.94 -6.21
CA PHE A 148 24.97 -20.71 -7.46
C PHE A 148 25.47 -22.14 -7.26
N ALA A 149 26.10 -22.46 -6.13
CA ALA A 149 26.55 -23.82 -5.79
C ALA A 149 25.41 -24.74 -5.31
N ALA A 150 24.19 -24.21 -5.12
CA ALA A 150 23.06 -25.00 -4.64
C ALA A 150 22.73 -26.15 -5.64
N ALA A 151 22.54 -27.36 -5.10
CA ALA A 151 22.33 -28.57 -5.89
C ALA A 151 21.10 -28.53 -6.81
N ASN A 152 20.12 -27.67 -6.53
CA ASN A 152 18.89 -27.53 -7.32
C ASN A 152 19.05 -26.60 -8.54
N ASN A 153 20.21 -25.95 -8.69
CA ASN A 153 20.44 -25.04 -9.79
C ASN A 153 20.74 -25.82 -11.08
N PRO A 154 19.96 -25.61 -12.15
CA PRO A 154 20.25 -26.23 -13.43
C PRO A 154 21.54 -25.68 -14.02
N MET A 155 22.38 -26.55 -14.53
CA MET A 155 23.62 -26.22 -15.21
C MET A 155 23.69 -26.85 -16.59
N VAL A 156 24.23 -26.11 -17.56
CA VAL A 156 24.35 -26.55 -18.95
C VAL A 156 25.74 -26.14 -19.48
N ALA A 157 26.36 -26.98 -20.29
CA ALA A 157 27.59 -26.61 -21.01
C ALA A 157 27.25 -25.48 -22.01
N ALA A 158 27.85 -24.30 -21.80
CA ALA A 158 27.57 -23.11 -22.59
C ALA A 158 28.57 -22.88 -23.72
N ARG A 159 29.84 -23.24 -23.50
CA ARG A 159 30.90 -23.13 -24.50
C ARG A 159 31.72 -24.40 -24.53
N THR A 160 32.02 -24.88 -25.73
CA THR A 160 32.83 -26.05 -25.99
C THR A 160 34.08 -25.65 -26.80
N ASP A 161 35.16 -26.32 -26.60
CA ASP A 161 36.37 -26.20 -27.44
C ASP A 161 36.06 -26.81 -28.84
N ALA A 162 36.32 -26.04 -29.89
CA ALA A 162 36.03 -26.44 -31.25
C ALA A 162 36.85 -27.64 -31.73
N SER A 163 38.00 -27.90 -31.12
CA SER A 163 38.93 -28.97 -31.50
C SER A 163 38.68 -30.29 -30.75
N THR A 164 38.35 -30.17 -29.45
CA THR A 164 38.21 -31.35 -28.56
C THR A 164 36.75 -31.68 -28.25
N GLY A 165 35.83 -30.72 -28.45
CA GLY A 165 34.41 -30.84 -28.06
C GLY A 165 34.21 -30.77 -26.52
N ALA A 166 35.28 -30.60 -25.74
CA ALA A 166 35.18 -30.52 -24.29
C ALA A 166 34.55 -29.20 -23.83
N PRO A 167 33.69 -29.19 -22.81
CA PRO A 167 33.16 -27.97 -22.25
C PRO A 167 34.24 -27.07 -21.66
N THR A 168 34.25 -25.80 -22.03
CA THR A 168 35.15 -24.77 -21.49
C THR A 168 34.44 -23.87 -20.46
N TYR A 169 33.13 -23.65 -20.61
CA TYR A 169 32.33 -22.92 -19.66
C TYR A 169 30.97 -23.58 -19.45
N TYR A 170 30.48 -23.51 -18.24
CA TYR A 170 29.14 -23.93 -17.84
C TYR A 170 28.29 -22.70 -17.52
N ALA A 171 27.05 -22.65 -18.01
CA ALA A 171 26.04 -21.70 -17.58
C ALA A 171 25.26 -22.29 -16.41
N ILE A 172 25.22 -21.59 -15.31
CA ILE A 172 24.43 -21.98 -14.13
C ILE A 172 23.30 -20.96 -13.99
N LYS A 173 22.08 -21.48 -13.81
CA LYS A 173 20.89 -20.66 -13.57
C LYS A 173 20.50 -20.74 -12.10
N ALA A 174 20.22 -19.60 -11.47
CA ALA A 174 19.68 -19.53 -10.13
C ALA A 174 18.54 -18.51 -10.07
N TYR A 175 17.63 -18.68 -9.12
CA TYR A 175 16.54 -17.74 -8.89
C TYR A 175 16.81 -16.90 -7.65
N GLY A 176 16.45 -15.61 -7.72
CA GLY A 176 16.56 -14.69 -6.60
C GLY A 176 15.34 -13.79 -6.50
N ASN A 177 14.96 -13.44 -5.26
CA ASN A 177 13.87 -12.52 -5.00
C ASN A 177 14.35 -11.07 -5.09
N VAL A 178 13.59 -10.23 -5.79
CA VAL A 178 13.91 -8.81 -5.97
C VAL A 178 12.75 -7.93 -5.51
N VAL A 179 13.11 -6.72 -5.11
CA VAL A 179 12.17 -5.66 -4.69
C VAL A 179 12.48 -4.37 -5.45
N SER A 180 11.44 -3.61 -5.81
CA SER A 180 11.60 -2.33 -6.48
C SER A 180 12.25 -1.28 -5.60
N GLY A 181 13.02 -0.38 -6.22
CA GLY A 181 13.65 0.75 -5.57
C GLY A 181 15.17 0.64 -5.47
N TYR A 182 15.76 1.55 -4.71
CA TYR A 182 17.19 1.59 -4.42
C TYR A 182 17.47 2.10 -3.02
N PHE A 183 18.60 1.70 -2.46
CA PHE A 183 19.03 2.16 -1.14
C PHE A 183 19.59 3.58 -1.23
N SER A 184 19.20 4.40 -0.27
CA SER A 184 19.69 5.77 -0.08
C SER A 184 20.03 6.00 1.38
N GLN A 185 20.93 6.93 1.63
CA GLN A 185 21.40 7.29 2.95
C GLN A 185 21.28 8.80 3.15
N GLU A 186 20.82 9.20 4.32
CA GLU A 186 20.70 10.59 4.72
C GLU A 186 21.37 10.80 6.09
N GLN A 187 22.08 11.90 6.26
CA GLN A 187 22.69 12.28 7.52
C GLN A 187 22.01 13.53 8.07
N ILE A 188 21.50 13.45 9.30
CA ILE A 188 20.78 14.52 9.95
C ILE A 188 21.45 14.88 11.28
N LYS A 189 21.91 16.13 11.41
CA LYS A 189 22.46 16.64 12.67
C LYS A 189 21.35 16.91 13.67
N ILE A 190 21.50 16.35 14.85
CA ILE A 190 20.59 16.51 15.97
C ILE A 190 21.27 17.40 17.01
N GLY A 191 20.59 18.47 17.41
CA GLY A 191 21.05 19.39 18.45
C GLY A 191 20.63 18.95 19.86
N SER A 192 20.28 19.92 20.70
CA SER A 192 19.89 19.72 22.10
C SER A 192 18.69 18.80 22.27
N TYR A 193 18.55 18.26 23.48
CA TYR A 193 17.44 17.39 23.88
C TYR A 193 16.07 18.04 23.70
N GLN A 194 15.16 17.30 23.10
CA GLN A 194 13.75 17.68 22.93
C GLN A 194 12.86 16.44 23.07
N LYS A 195 11.94 16.45 24.03
CA LYS A 195 10.95 15.34 24.20
C LYS A 195 10.14 15.15 22.93
N PHE A 196 9.90 13.89 22.57
CA PHE A 196 9.10 13.50 21.41
C PHE A 196 9.56 14.14 20.10
N LYS A 197 10.89 14.23 19.94
CA LYS A 197 11.49 14.84 18.76
C LYS A 197 10.99 14.15 17.49
N ARG A 198 10.51 14.98 16.56
CA ARG A 198 10.03 14.55 15.26
C ARG A 198 10.95 15.06 14.17
N ILE A 199 11.47 14.17 13.34
CA ILE A 199 12.42 14.47 12.28
C ILE A 199 11.76 14.16 10.95
N LYS A 200 11.72 15.15 10.05
CA LYS A 200 11.23 14.96 8.69
C LYS A 200 12.38 14.44 7.84
N LEU A 201 12.13 13.37 7.07
CA LEU A 201 13.06 12.87 6.06
C LEU A 201 12.92 13.68 4.77
N SER A 202 14.03 13.87 4.07
CA SER A 202 14.06 14.71 2.85
C SER A 202 13.32 14.08 1.68
N SER A 203 13.32 12.77 1.60
CA SER A 203 12.71 12.03 0.49
C SER A 203 11.24 11.71 0.76
N ALA A 204 10.39 11.92 -0.27
CA ALA A 204 8.95 11.69 -0.17
C ALA A 204 8.54 10.22 -0.39
N ASN A 205 9.36 9.44 -1.12
CA ASN A 205 8.98 8.10 -1.61
C ASN A 205 9.67 6.99 -0.82
N ILE A 206 9.77 7.13 0.50
CA ILE A 206 10.41 6.13 1.36
C ILE A 206 9.46 4.95 1.57
N SER A 207 9.90 3.78 1.13
CA SER A 207 9.20 2.52 1.28
C SER A 207 9.43 1.89 2.67
N GLU A 208 10.69 1.82 3.09
CA GLU A 208 11.06 1.28 4.39
C GLU A 208 12.32 1.97 4.95
N ILE A 209 12.43 1.98 6.26
CA ILE A 209 13.66 2.35 6.96
C ILE A 209 14.44 1.07 7.23
N ILE A 210 15.72 1.04 6.83
CA ILE A 210 16.57 -0.15 6.98
C ILE A 210 17.32 -0.10 8.29
N SER A 211 17.96 1.05 8.55
CA SER A 211 18.69 1.27 9.79
C SER A 211 18.75 2.75 10.14
N VAL A 212 18.77 3.03 11.42
CA VAL A 212 19.02 4.36 11.99
C VAL A 212 20.11 4.22 13.03
N THR A 213 21.27 4.80 12.76
CA THR A 213 22.45 4.75 13.65
C THR A 213 22.91 6.16 13.99
N ASP A 214 23.43 6.35 15.19
CA ASP A 214 24.04 7.62 15.58
C ASP A 214 25.56 7.61 15.36
N SER A 215 26.22 8.77 15.58
CA SER A 215 27.67 8.90 15.44
C SER A 215 28.47 8.13 16.49
N GLU A 216 27.82 7.65 17.55
CA GLU A 216 28.43 6.81 18.58
C GLU A 216 28.31 5.31 18.28
N GLY A 217 27.64 4.95 17.16
CA GLY A 217 27.42 3.57 16.76
C GLY A 217 26.18 2.92 17.37
N ASN A 218 25.34 3.66 18.11
CA ASN A 218 24.11 3.12 18.65
C ASN A 218 23.05 2.97 17.56
N GLU A 219 22.38 1.83 17.53
CA GLU A 219 21.27 1.53 16.63
C GLU A 219 19.91 1.86 17.27
N TYR A 220 19.03 2.51 16.50
CA TYR A 220 17.64 2.79 16.87
C TYR A 220 16.71 1.86 16.10
N PHE A 221 15.71 1.30 16.80
CA PHE A 221 14.82 0.29 16.25
C PHE A 221 13.45 0.86 15.94
N GLU A 222 12.90 0.49 14.78
CA GLU A 222 11.51 0.79 14.46
C GLU A 222 10.58 -0.05 15.32
N VAL A 223 9.62 0.62 15.96
CA VAL A 223 8.58 -0.01 16.79
C VAL A 223 7.20 0.41 16.32
N ASP A 224 6.21 -0.42 16.65
CA ASP A 224 4.81 -0.12 16.31
C ASP A 224 4.21 1.00 17.15
N TYR A 225 4.63 1.11 18.40
CA TYR A 225 4.26 2.15 19.36
C TYR A 225 5.40 2.38 20.35
N LEU A 226 5.59 3.61 20.80
CA LEU A 226 6.76 3.97 21.62
C LEU A 226 6.83 3.28 23.00
N ALA A 227 5.71 2.75 23.49
CA ALA A 227 5.70 1.96 24.73
C ALA A 227 6.14 0.51 24.54
N GLN A 228 6.41 0.08 23.30
CA GLN A 228 6.91 -1.26 23.01
C GLN A 228 8.38 -1.36 23.39
N ASP A 229 8.74 -2.30 24.26
CA ASP A 229 10.10 -2.48 24.75
C ASP A 229 10.83 -3.66 24.10
N ILE A 230 10.11 -4.56 23.43
CA ILE A 230 10.66 -5.78 22.85
C ILE A 230 10.49 -5.74 21.34
N VAL A 231 11.60 -6.00 20.63
CA VAL A 231 11.63 -6.18 19.18
C VAL A 231 12.13 -7.58 18.87
N PHE A 232 11.49 -8.26 17.95
CA PHE A 232 11.91 -9.58 17.51
C PHE A 232 12.90 -9.45 16.35
N LYS A 233 14.12 -9.98 16.54
CA LYS A 233 15.13 -10.04 15.49
C LYS A 233 15.33 -11.48 15.01
N GLU A 234 15.51 -11.60 13.72
CA GLU A 234 15.87 -12.85 13.07
C GLU A 234 17.39 -13.05 13.18
N ILE A 235 17.82 -14.20 13.70
CA ILE A 235 19.21 -14.58 13.85
C ILE A 235 19.44 -15.87 13.06
N THR A 236 20.55 -15.94 12.36
CA THR A 236 20.94 -17.15 11.63
C THR A 236 21.04 -18.33 12.61
N ASN A 237 20.37 -19.43 12.26
CA ASN A 237 20.44 -20.65 13.04
C ASN A 237 21.74 -21.40 12.74
N THR A 238 22.63 -21.46 13.70
CA THR A 238 23.91 -22.24 13.58
C THR A 238 23.69 -23.75 13.51
N ASN A 239 22.49 -24.23 13.92
CA ASN A 239 22.11 -25.64 13.95
C ASN A 239 21.19 -26.04 12.76
N PHE A 240 21.08 -25.20 11.73
CA PHE A 240 20.14 -25.40 10.63
C PHE A 240 20.25 -26.77 9.93
N LYS A 241 21.43 -27.41 9.99
CA LYS A 241 21.65 -28.75 9.41
C LYS A 241 20.86 -29.86 10.13
N ASN A 242 20.55 -29.65 11.41
CA ASN A 242 19.88 -30.67 12.23
C ASN A 242 18.36 -30.46 12.30
N ASP A 243 17.91 -29.22 12.30
CA ASP A 243 16.50 -28.86 12.50
C ASP A 243 15.82 -28.27 11.25
N ASN A 244 16.56 -28.11 10.14
CA ASN A 244 16.09 -27.54 8.86
C ASN A 244 15.44 -26.15 8.98
N VAL A 245 15.75 -25.41 10.03
CA VAL A 245 15.25 -24.05 10.24
C VAL A 245 16.38 -23.06 10.04
N PRO A 246 16.38 -22.23 8.98
CA PRO A 246 17.51 -21.37 8.64
C PRO A 246 17.72 -20.21 9.61
N SER A 247 16.66 -19.78 10.30
CA SER A 247 16.72 -18.65 11.23
C SER A 247 15.89 -18.88 12.48
N ILE A 248 16.27 -18.24 13.56
CA ILE A 248 15.58 -18.25 14.85
C ILE A 248 15.18 -16.82 15.19
N ILE A 249 13.95 -16.62 15.63
CA ILE A 249 13.48 -15.33 16.12
C ILE A 249 13.81 -15.22 17.60
N LYS A 250 14.52 -14.15 17.97
CA LYS A 250 14.82 -13.84 19.37
C LYS A 250 14.26 -12.49 19.78
N PRO A 251 13.65 -12.37 20.98
CA PRO A 251 13.23 -11.09 21.52
C PRO A 251 14.43 -10.30 22.06
N TYR A 252 14.52 -9.02 21.66
CA TYR A 252 15.50 -8.06 22.16
C TYR A 252 14.80 -6.93 22.90
N LEU A 253 15.33 -6.58 24.07
CA LEU A 253 14.88 -5.38 24.79
C LEU A 253 15.55 -4.17 24.15
N VAL A 254 14.75 -3.17 23.72
CA VAL A 254 15.24 -1.99 23.04
C VAL A 254 14.90 -0.72 23.81
N SER A 255 15.93 0.03 24.19
CA SER A 255 15.82 1.35 24.83
C SER A 255 15.84 2.49 23.80
N ARG A 256 16.52 2.31 22.66
CA ARG A 256 16.60 3.26 21.56
C ARG A 256 15.65 2.84 20.46
N LYS A 257 14.56 3.61 20.32
CA LYS A 257 13.45 3.25 19.43
C LYS A 257 12.81 4.48 18.80
N PHE A 258 12.21 4.29 17.65
CA PHE A 258 11.47 5.32 16.94
C PHE A 258 10.22 4.75 16.30
N LEU A 259 9.24 5.62 16.06
CA LEU A 259 8.03 5.35 15.30
C LEU A 259 8.15 6.00 13.92
N VAL A 260 7.76 5.30 12.87
CA VAL A 260 7.65 5.87 11.53
C VAL A 260 6.24 6.40 11.33
N GLU A 261 6.11 7.72 11.24
CA GLU A 261 4.87 8.36 10.86
C GLU A 261 4.91 8.72 9.37
N ARG A 262 3.87 8.38 8.65
CA ARG A 262 3.72 8.71 7.23
C ARG A 262 2.50 9.58 7.02
N ASP A 263 2.70 10.63 6.25
CA ASP A 263 1.67 11.46 5.67
C ASP A 263 1.61 11.16 4.16
N ARG A 264 0.67 11.75 3.43
CA ARG A 264 0.50 11.51 1.98
C ARG A 264 1.81 11.66 1.19
N PHE A 265 2.66 12.59 1.57
CA PHE A 265 3.88 12.94 0.82
C PHE A 265 5.17 12.89 1.65
N ASN A 266 5.10 12.80 2.98
CA ASN A 266 6.25 12.91 3.83
C ASN A 266 6.34 11.74 4.81
N SER A 267 7.57 11.35 5.15
CA SER A 267 7.87 10.39 6.21
C SER A 267 8.59 11.10 7.35
N TYR A 268 8.25 10.75 8.57
CA TYR A 268 8.82 11.31 9.78
C TYR A 268 9.27 10.20 10.70
N LEU A 269 10.40 10.43 11.39
CA LEU A 269 10.84 9.62 12.52
C LEU A 269 10.45 10.34 13.79
N GLN A 270 9.65 9.71 14.63
CA GLN A 270 9.29 10.23 15.94
C GLN A 270 9.96 9.42 17.03
N PHE A 271 10.77 10.09 17.85
CA PHE A 271 11.45 9.52 19.00
C PHE A 271 10.62 9.70 20.27
N GLY A 272 11.06 9.07 21.36
CA GLY A 272 10.38 9.12 22.63
C GLY A 272 10.70 10.33 23.49
N SER A 273 10.71 10.15 24.81
CA SER A 273 10.94 11.21 25.80
C SER A 273 12.16 10.96 26.69
N GLY A 274 12.84 9.81 26.58
CA GLY A 274 13.97 9.45 27.43
C GLY A 274 15.23 10.25 27.14
N ASN A 275 15.97 10.60 28.19
CA ASN A 275 17.28 11.21 28.11
C ASN A 275 18.33 10.20 28.56
N SER A 276 19.37 9.99 27.77
CA SER A 276 20.46 9.06 28.11
C SER A 276 21.20 9.45 29.41
N ALA A 277 21.23 10.74 29.76
CA ALA A 277 21.85 11.24 30.98
C ALA A 277 20.97 11.04 32.24
N GLU A 278 19.65 10.90 32.07
CA GLU A 278 18.68 10.72 33.17
C GLU A 278 18.24 9.26 33.33
N SER A 279 18.77 8.37 32.52
CA SER A 279 18.52 6.94 32.62
C SER A 279 19.11 6.40 33.91
N ASN A 280 18.48 6.71 35.04
CA ASN A 280 18.58 5.92 36.26
C ASN A 280 17.93 4.55 35.96
N VAL A 281 18.67 3.73 35.27
CA VAL A 281 18.34 2.33 35.13
C VAL A 281 18.36 1.77 36.53
N VAL A 282 17.21 1.63 37.14
CA VAL A 282 17.04 0.67 38.24
C VAL A 282 17.43 -0.64 37.60
N ALA A 283 18.63 -1.11 37.92
CA ALA A 283 19.19 -2.31 37.35
C ALA A 283 18.23 -3.47 37.68
N ASP A 284 17.38 -3.82 36.72
CA ASP A 284 16.63 -5.07 36.79
C ASP A 284 17.68 -6.20 36.82
N PRO A 285 17.67 -7.05 37.85
CA PRO A 285 18.65 -8.14 37.95
C PRO A 285 18.75 -9.00 36.68
N GLN A 286 17.66 -9.14 35.93
CA GLN A 286 17.66 -9.83 34.65
C GLN A 286 18.42 -9.07 33.55
N SER A 287 18.29 -7.74 33.47
CA SER A 287 19.02 -6.94 32.46
C SER A 287 20.51 -6.90 32.73
N VAL A 288 20.91 -6.87 34.02
CA VAL A 288 22.33 -6.94 34.44
C VAL A 288 22.93 -8.31 34.11
N ALA A 289 22.19 -9.38 34.38
CA ALA A 289 22.63 -10.74 34.06
C ALA A 289 22.79 -10.97 32.54
N LEU A 290 21.89 -10.39 31.74
CA LEU A 290 21.95 -10.47 30.28
C LEU A 290 23.15 -9.70 29.70
N ASN A 291 23.44 -8.51 30.21
CA ASN A 291 24.60 -7.72 29.81
C ASN A 291 25.94 -8.40 30.19
N VAL A 292 26.04 -8.98 31.39
CA VAL A 292 27.24 -9.69 31.86
C VAL A 292 27.54 -10.93 31.03
N PHE A 293 26.53 -11.64 30.56
CA PHE A 293 26.72 -12.83 29.73
C PHE A 293 26.67 -12.55 28.21
N GLY A 294 26.61 -11.27 27.79
CA GLY A 294 26.59 -10.89 26.37
C GLY A 294 25.37 -11.39 25.61
N LYS A 295 24.24 -11.58 26.30
CA LYS A 295 23.00 -12.07 25.73
C LYS A 295 21.95 -10.96 25.76
N ASP A 296 21.78 -10.25 24.68
CA ASP A 296 20.80 -9.16 24.53
C ASP A 296 19.38 -9.66 24.23
N TYR A 297 18.99 -10.83 24.73
CA TYR A 297 17.65 -11.38 24.52
C TYR A 297 16.95 -11.66 25.85
N VAL A 298 15.63 -11.49 25.86
CA VAL A 298 14.76 -11.77 27.01
C VAL A 298 14.21 -13.18 26.88
N THR A 299 14.39 -14.01 27.90
CA THR A 299 13.89 -15.40 27.93
C THR A 299 12.46 -15.50 28.42
N ASP A 300 11.95 -14.50 29.14
CA ASP A 300 10.60 -14.43 29.67
C ASP A 300 9.91 -13.14 29.21
N THR A 301 8.75 -13.28 28.58
CA THR A 301 7.96 -12.19 27.99
C THR A 301 6.77 -11.81 28.86
N THR A 302 6.78 -12.05 30.15
CA THR A 302 5.70 -11.70 31.06
C THR A 302 5.46 -10.19 31.03
N PHE A 303 4.25 -9.81 30.59
CA PHE A 303 3.81 -8.43 30.61
C PHE A 303 3.52 -8.02 32.07
N ASP A 304 4.38 -7.15 32.62
CA ASP A 304 4.19 -6.54 33.93
C ASP A 304 3.67 -5.10 33.78
N PRO A 305 2.37 -4.84 34.07
CA PRO A 305 1.80 -3.51 33.97
C PRO A 305 2.49 -2.47 34.89
N THR A 306 3.13 -2.93 35.97
CA THR A 306 3.82 -2.01 36.91
C THR A 306 5.11 -1.43 36.34
N ARG A 307 5.70 -2.08 35.33
CA ARG A 307 6.84 -1.57 34.58
C ARG A 307 6.49 -0.35 33.72
N LEU A 308 5.27 -0.29 33.18
CA LEU A 308 4.78 0.86 32.42
C LEU A 308 4.71 2.12 33.27
N SER A 309 4.37 2.00 34.54
CA SER A 309 4.30 3.15 35.46
C SER A 309 5.65 3.62 36.00
N LYS A 310 6.69 2.76 35.94
CA LYS A 310 8.04 3.07 36.39
C LYS A 310 8.96 3.55 35.27
N ASN A 311 8.67 3.21 34.02
CA ASN A 311 9.39 3.69 32.84
C ASN A 311 8.61 4.83 32.20
N GLU A 312 8.81 6.05 32.66
CA GLU A 312 8.32 7.27 31.99
C GLU A 312 8.98 7.49 30.61
N ASN A 313 9.91 6.64 30.22
CA ASN A 313 10.74 6.80 29.03
C ASN A 313 10.23 5.95 27.87
N TYR A 314 9.46 6.56 27.00
CA TYR A 314 9.02 5.97 25.72
C TYR A 314 10.17 5.76 24.72
N GLY A 315 11.39 5.56 25.21
CA GLY A 315 12.60 5.39 24.42
C GLY A 315 13.52 6.63 24.45
N ILE A 316 14.82 6.39 24.32
CA ILE A 316 15.88 7.39 24.39
C ILE A 316 15.88 8.24 23.11
N VAL A 317 15.92 9.56 23.29
CA VAL A 317 16.01 10.53 22.18
C VAL A 317 17.48 10.72 21.80
N PRO A 318 17.84 10.78 20.50
CA PRO A 318 19.18 11.17 20.09
C PRO A 318 19.45 12.65 20.44
N VAL A 319 20.60 12.93 21.03
CA VAL A 319 21.01 14.27 21.50
C VAL A 319 22.44 14.55 21.06
N ASN A 320 22.69 15.75 20.52
CA ASN A 320 24.02 16.23 20.08
C ASN A 320 24.80 15.22 19.22
N THR A 321 24.12 14.52 18.34
CA THR A 321 24.67 13.47 17.49
C THR A 321 24.27 13.67 16.02
N THR A 322 24.94 12.99 15.12
CA THR A 322 24.52 12.90 13.72
C THR A 322 23.89 11.54 13.47
N LEU A 323 22.61 11.54 13.12
CA LEU A 323 21.93 10.31 12.72
C LEU A 323 22.24 9.99 11.27
N THR A 324 22.66 8.78 11.04
CA THR A 324 22.79 8.17 9.72
C THR A 324 21.58 7.26 9.49
N ILE A 325 20.73 7.64 8.55
CA ILE A 325 19.48 6.94 8.26
C ILE A 325 19.61 6.30 6.90
N MET A 326 19.57 4.97 6.87
CA MET A 326 19.53 4.20 5.63
C MET A 326 18.10 3.77 5.36
N TYR A 327 17.60 4.06 4.17
CA TYR A 327 16.25 3.73 3.76
C TYR A 327 16.22 3.31 2.29
N ARG A 328 15.14 2.62 1.92
CA ARG A 328 14.87 2.25 0.53
C ARG A 328 13.85 3.21 -0.06
N LEU A 329 14.21 3.80 -1.19
CA LEU A 329 13.33 4.63 -2.00
C LEU A 329 12.62 3.76 -3.03
N THR A 330 11.31 3.94 -3.17
CA THR A 330 10.55 3.37 -4.28
C THR A 330 10.43 4.38 -5.42
N ASN A 331 10.14 3.91 -6.61
CA ASN A 331 9.94 4.78 -7.75
C ASN A 331 8.66 5.63 -7.57
N PRO A 332 8.64 6.88 -8.05
CA PRO A 332 7.46 7.75 -7.92
C PRO A 332 6.29 7.32 -8.81
N SER A 333 6.57 6.62 -9.91
CA SER A 333 5.60 6.04 -10.84
C SER A 333 5.23 4.61 -10.47
N ASN A 334 4.35 3.99 -11.26
CA ASN A 334 4.07 2.57 -11.15
C ASN A 334 5.37 1.76 -11.29
N SER A 335 5.65 0.89 -10.32
CA SER A 335 6.86 0.06 -10.27
C SER A 335 6.62 -1.36 -10.78
N ASN A 336 5.43 -1.67 -11.26
CA ASN A 336 5.13 -2.96 -11.87
C ASN A 336 5.85 -3.07 -13.22
N VAL A 337 6.31 -4.26 -13.56
CA VAL A 337 7.00 -4.52 -14.83
C VAL A 337 6.55 -5.85 -15.41
N GLY A 338 6.43 -5.88 -16.72
CA GLY A 338 6.08 -7.07 -17.48
C GLY A 338 7.19 -8.12 -17.52
N VAL A 339 6.93 -9.23 -18.18
CA VAL A 339 7.90 -10.33 -18.39
C VAL A 339 9.07 -9.86 -19.26
N ASN A 340 10.29 -10.34 -18.97
CA ASN A 340 11.52 -10.05 -19.71
C ASN A 340 11.89 -8.56 -19.82
N THR A 341 11.48 -7.74 -18.86
CA THR A 341 11.80 -6.31 -18.84
C THR A 341 13.04 -5.97 -18.01
N ILE A 342 13.40 -6.79 -17.01
CA ILE A 342 14.62 -6.63 -16.24
C ILE A 342 15.76 -7.31 -16.97
N THR A 343 16.63 -6.54 -17.59
CA THR A 343 17.69 -7.05 -18.47
C THR A 343 19.09 -6.57 -18.10
N THR A 344 19.20 -5.55 -17.26
CA THR A 344 20.48 -4.89 -16.99
C THR A 344 20.91 -5.09 -15.54
N VAL A 345 22.15 -5.52 -15.34
CA VAL A 345 22.82 -5.57 -14.03
C VAL A 345 23.55 -4.24 -13.82
N SER A 346 23.08 -3.41 -12.89
CA SER A 346 23.66 -2.08 -12.64
C SER A 346 24.85 -2.13 -11.68
N ASN A 347 24.82 -3.02 -10.71
CA ASN A 347 25.92 -3.24 -9.76
C ASN A 347 25.86 -4.68 -9.25
N ALA A 348 26.84 -5.49 -9.62
CA ALA A 348 26.95 -6.89 -9.20
C ALA A 348 27.83 -7.01 -7.95
N GLY A 349 27.21 -7.33 -6.82
CA GLY A 349 27.93 -7.78 -5.62
C GLY A 349 28.09 -9.30 -5.65
N MET A 350 29.30 -9.80 -5.84
CA MET A 350 29.59 -11.23 -5.82
C MET A 350 30.71 -11.56 -4.85
N ASP A 351 30.52 -12.65 -4.12
CA ASP A 351 31.55 -13.29 -3.29
C ASP A 351 31.96 -14.62 -3.90
N PHE A 352 33.24 -14.94 -3.72
CA PHE A 352 33.86 -16.19 -4.11
C PHE A 352 34.56 -16.78 -2.88
N ILE A 353 34.59 -18.08 -2.78
CA ILE A 353 35.38 -18.78 -1.77
C ILE A 353 36.87 -18.53 -2.11
N ASP A 354 37.63 -18.07 -1.14
CA ASP A 354 39.09 -17.78 -1.27
C ASP A 354 39.47 -16.87 -2.44
N ARG A 355 38.68 -15.80 -2.66
CA ARG A 355 38.82 -14.84 -3.79
C ARG A 355 40.24 -14.38 -4.05
N ASP A 356 41.05 -14.22 -2.99
CA ASP A 356 42.42 -13.70 -3.09
C ASP A 356 43.39 -14.72 -3.71
N MET A 357 43.06 -16.03 -3.66
CA MET A 357 43.84 -17.10 -4.28
C MET A 357 43.47 -17.38 -5.73
N LEU A 358 42.34 -16.82 -6.20
CA LEU A 358 41.80 -17.06 -7.55
C LEU A 358 42.44 -16.13 -8.58
N ASN A 359 42.46 -16.60 -9.84
CA ASN A 359 42.89 -15.76 -10.96
C ASN A 359 41.88 -14.60 -11.15
N GLN A 360 42.33 -13.38 -10.89
CA GLN A 360 41.48 -12.17 -10.93
C GLN A 360 40.92 -11.87 -12.30
N ALA A 361 41.57 -12.30 -13.38
CA ALA A 361 41.04 -12.15 -14.74
C ALA A 361 39.80 -13.04 -14.95
N THR A 362 39.86 -14.29 -14.49
CA THR A 362 38.76 -15.25 -14.54
C THR A 362 37.60 -14.79 -13.63
N VAL A 363 37.92 -14.34 -12.41
CA VAL A 363 36.91 -13.78 -11.49
C VAL A 363 36.14 -12.59 -12.15
N ARG A 364 36.87 -11.67 -12.79
CA ARG A 364 36.21 -10.55 -13.53
C ARG A 364 35.36 -11.05 -14.69
N ALA A 365 35.81 -12.08 -15.43
CA ALA A 365 35.03 -12.66 -16.50
C ALA A 365 33.73 -13.27 -15.99
N VAL A 366 33.75 -13.97 -14.86
CA VAL A 366 32.57 -14.51 -14.19
C VAL A 366 31.62 -13.40 -13.73
N ILE A 367 32.14 -12.35 -13.09
CA ILE A 367 31.32 -11.20 -12.65
C ILE A 367 30.64 -10.52 -13.84
N ASN A 368 31.37 -10.30 -14.94
CA ASN A 368 30.84 -9.66 -16.14
C ASN A 368 29.88 -10.53 -16.94
N SER A 369 29.84 -11.84 -16.66
CA SER A 369 28.93 -12.77 -17.31
C SER A 369 27.55 -12.83 -16.66
N LEU A 370 27.34 -12.10 -15.54
CA LEU A 370 26.04 -12.10 -14.86
C LEU A 370 24.97 -11.49 -15.76
N GLU A 371 24.00 -12.28 -16.12
CA GLU A 371 22.79 -11.89 -16.84
C GLU A 371 21.59 -12.06 -15.94
N VAL A 372 20.56 -11.24 -16.16
CA VAL A 372 19.31 -11.25 -15.40
C VAL A 372 18.13 -11.21 -16.35
N SER A 373 17.08 -11.96 -16.03
CA SER A 373 15.79 -11.88 -16.70
C SER A 373 14.66 -12.21 -15.72
N ASN A 374 13.52 -11.55 -15.84
CA ASN A 374 12.32 -11.93 -15.09
C ASN A 374 11.37 -12.74 -15.98
N GLU A 375 11.16 -13.98 -15.62
CA GLU A 375 10.30 -14.93 -16.34
C GLU A 375 8.81 -14.74 -16.03
N THR A 376 8.50 -14.06 -14.93
CA THR A 376 7.14 -13.70 -14.50
C THR A 376 7.02 -12.19 -14.32
N PRO A 377 5.82 -11.62 -14.46
CA PRO A 377 5.64 -10.19 -14.19
C PRO A 377 5.94 -9.87 -12.71
N ILE A 378 6.54 -8.72 -12.47
CA ILE A 378 6.81 -8.24 -11.12
C ILE A 378 5.73 -7.22 -10.76
N VAL A 379 4.93 -7.57 -9.77
CA VAL A 379 3.73 -6.82 -9.36
C VAL A 379 3.76 -6.50 -7.87
N GLY A 380 2.82 -5.69 -7.39
CA GLY A 380 2.68 -5.35 -5.97
C GLY A 380 2.53 -3.86 -5.71
N ASN A 381 2.76 -3.03 -6.72
CA ASN A 381 2.34 -1.64 -6.66
C ASN A 381 0.88 -1.57 -7.09
N VAL A 382 0.04 -1.01 -6.24
CA VAL A 382 -1.38 -0.86 -6.49
C VAL A 382 -1.77 0.61 -6.42
N THR A 383 -2.77 0.98 -7.19
CA THR A 383 -3.32 2.33 -7.18
C THR A 383 -3.76 2.70 -5.77
N SER A 384 -3.41 3.92 -5.34
CA SER A 384 -3.78 4.42 -4.01
C SER A 384 -5.29 4.32 -3.77
N PRO A 385 -5.73 3.84 -2.60
CA PRO A 385 -7.14 3.69 -2.30
C PRO A 385 -7.83 5.06 -2.26
N THR A 386 -9.10 5.10 -2.64
CA THR A 386 -9.94 6.30 -2.54
C THR A 386 -10.23 6.65 -1.08
N THR A 387 -10.64 7.90 -0.83
CA THR A 387 -11.02 8.33 0.53
C THR A 387 -12.13 7.44 1.12
N ALA A 388 -13.10 7.02 0.31
CA ALA A 388 -14.16 6.12 0.72
C ALA A 388 -13.65 4.73 1.10
N GLU A 389 -12.72 4.16 0.32
CA GLU A 389 -12.08 2.88 0.65
C GLU A 389 -11.26 2.96 1.94
N ILE A 390 -10.54 4.07 2.16
CA ILE A 390 -9.80 4.28 3.40
C ILE A 390 -10.71 4.35 4.61
N LYS A 391 -11.83 5.09 4.52
CA LYS A 391 -12.84 5.14 5.59
C LYS A 391 -13.32 3.73 5.95
N ARG A 392 -13.67 2.91 4.95
CA ARG A 392 -14.08 1.53 5.17
C ARG A 392 -12.99 0.72 5.87
N ARG A 393 -11.73 0.80 5.39
CA ARG A 393 -10.59 0.11 6.03
C ARG A 393 -10.36 0.54 7.48
N ILE A 394 -10.59 1.82 7.79
CA ILE A 394 -10.50 2.34 9.16
C ILE A 394 -11.58 1.73 10.04
N TYR A 395 -12.83 1.70 9.55
CA TYR A 395 -13.94 1.06 10.28
C TYR A 395 -13.66 -0.41 10.58
N ASP A 396 -13.17 -1.16 9.59
CA ASP A 396 -12.88 -2.58 9.74
C ASP A 396 -11.67 -2.84 10.66
N THR A 397 -10.77 -1.85 10.84
CA THR A 397 -9.56 -1.99 11.65
C THR A 397 -9.86 -2.06 13.14
N PHE A 398 -10.78 -1.25 13.64
CA PHE A 398 -11.08 -1.15 15.06
C PHE A 398 -11.61 -2.47 15.66
N PRO A 399 -12.61 -3.14 15.09
CA PRO A 399 -13.12 -4.42 15.62
C PRO A 399 -12.13 -5.58 15.47
N THR A 400 -11.22 -5.54 14.51
CA THR A 400 -10.24 -6.62 14.26
C THR A 400 -9.29 -6.83 15.45
N GLN A 401 -8.91 -5.81 16.19
CA GLN A 401 -8.06 -5.88 17.39
C GLN A 401 -6.81 -6.77 17.24
N ASN A 402 -6.17 -6.76 16.05
CA ASN A 402 -5.00 -7.58 15.70
C ASN A 402 -5.21 -9.10 15.79
N ARG A 403 -6.42 -9.58 15.51
CA ARG A 403 -6.76 -11.01 15.43
C ARG A 403 -7.75 -11.25 14.29
N ALA A 404 -7.61 -12.36 13.59
CA ALA A 404 -8.51 -12.75 12.51
C ALA A 404 -9.52 -13.80 13.02
N VAL A 405 -10.79 -13.44 13.10
CA VAL A 405 -11.89 -14.30 13.51
C VAL A 405 -12.98 -14.36 12.44
N THR A 406 -13.32 -13.21 11.86
CA THR A 406 -14.34 -13.07 10.82
C THR A 406 -13.71 -12.92 9.44
N GLN A 407 -14.50 -13.07 8.38
CA GLN A 407 -14.04 -12.81 6.99
C GLN A 407 -13.52 -11.40 6.84
N ALA A 408 -14.23 -10.41 7.38
CA ALA A 408 -13.84 -9.00 7.33
C ALA A 408 -12.50 -8.74 8.04
N ASP A 409 -12.19 -9.46 9.13
CA ASP A 409 -10.91 -9.33 9.82
C ASP A 409 -9.75 -9.79 8.93
N TYR A 410 -9.91 -10.94 8.25
CA TYR A 410 -8.90 -11.43 7.30
C TYR A 410 -8.70 -10.45 6.14
N GLU A 411 -9.77 -9.95 5.53
CA GLU A 411 -9.69 -8.97 4.44
C GLU A 411 -9.00 -7.68 4.90
N ASN A 412 -9.34 -7.17 6.07
CA ASN A 412 -8.69 -5.99 6.65
C ASN A 412 -7.20 -6.22 6.92
N LEU A 413 -6.82 -7.38 7.46
CA LEU A 413 -5.41 -7.72 7.71
C LEU A 413 -4.60 -7.82 6.41
N VAL A 414 -5.21 -8.31 5.32
CA VAL A 414 -4.57 -8.31 3.99
C VAL A 414 -4.22 -6.89 3.56
N TYR A 415 -5.16 -5.94 3.67
CA TYR A 415 -4.91 -4.53 3.31
C TYR A 415 -3.98 -3.79 4.28
N ARG A 416 -3.78 -4.30 5.50
CA ARG A 416 -2.86 -3.76 6.51
C ARG A 416 -1.43 -4.30 6.38
N MET A 417 -1.20 -5.28 5.51
CA MET A 417 0.16 -5.78 5.28
C MET A 417 1.11 -4.63 4.95
N ALA A 418 2.27 -4.61 5.62
CA ALA A 418 3.23 -3.53 5.43
C ALA A 418 3.69 -3.46 3.96
N PRO A 419 3.74 -2.26 3.34
CA PRO A 419 4.05 -2.09 1.91
C PRO A 419 5.40 -2.65 1.50
N LYS A 420 6.30 -2.80 2.44
CA LYS A 420 7.61 -3.45 2.23
C LYS A 420 7.50 -4.92 1.82
N PHE A 421 6.35 -5.56 2.02
CA PHE A 421 6.08 -6.95 1.65
C PHE A 421 5.22 -7.11 0.39
N GLY A 422 4.80 -6.00 -0.22
CA GLY A 422 3.87 -5.94 -1.34
C GLY A 422 2.49 -5.46 -0.94
N SER A 423 1.65 -5.17 -1.92
CA SER A 423 0.26 -4.77 -1.71
C SER A 423 -0.68 -5.55 -2.61
N ILE A 424 -1.90 -5.72 -2.14
CA ILE A 424 -2.98 -6.40 -2.83
C ILE A 424 -4.03 -5.36 -3.25
N LYS A 425 -4.51 -5.43 -4.49
CA LYS A 425 -5.55 -4.51 -4.98
C LYS A 425 -6.91 -4.85 -4.42
N ARG A 426 -7.32 -6.11 -4.54
CA ARG A 426 -8.58 -6.63 -4.00
C ARG A 426 -8.36 -8.01 -3.39
N CYS A 427 -9.10 -8.29 -2.33
CA CYS A 427 -9.13 -9.60 -1.72
C CYS A 427 -10.56 -9.96 -1.28
N SER A 428 -10.81 -11.24 -1.16
CA SER A 428 -12.05 -11.80 -0.61
C SER A 428 -11.75 -13.13 0.06
N VAL A 429 -12.33 -13.35 1.22
CA VAL A 429 -12.15 -14.58 1.99
C VAL A 429 -13.43 -15.38 1.97
N GLN A 430 -13.31 -16.67 1.71
CA GLN A 430 -14.45 -17.58 1.69
C GLN A 430 -14.09 -18.86 2.40
N ARG A 431 -15.10 -19.49 3.00
CA ARG A 431 -14.93 -20.85 3.51
C ARG A 431 -14.83 -21.80 2.31
N ASP A 432 -13.87 -22.72 2.36
CA ASP A 432 -13.75 -23.78 1.38
C ASP A 432 -14.95 -24.75 1.53
N PRO A 433 -15.83 -24.85 0.49
CA PRO A 433 -17.00 -25.72 0.56
C PRO A 433 -16.62 -27.20 0.54
N ASP A 434 -15.47 -27.55 -0.05
CA ASP A 434 -15.05 -28.93 -0.28
C ASP A 434 -14.20 -29.48 0.87
N SER A 435 -13.79 -28.63 1.81
CA SER A 435 -12.96 -29.03 2.94
C SER A 435 -13.78 -29.37 4.17
N LEU A 436 -13.55 -30.55 4.73
CA LEU A 436 -14.07 -30.97 6.04
C LEU A 436 -13.37 -30.21 7.20
N LYS A 437 -12.22 -29.59 6.95
CA LYS A 437 -11.48 -28.76 7.90
C LYS A 437 -11.93 -27.31 7.81
N ARG A 438 -11.53 -26.49 8.79
CA ARG A 438 -11.69 -25.02 8.72
C ARG A 438 -10.66 -24.42 7.76
N ASN A 439 -10.81 -24.72 6.48
CA ASN A 439 -9.99 -24.13 5.44
C ASN A 439 -10.66 -22.89 4.88
N LEU A 440 -9.88 -21.83 4.70
CA LEU A 440 -10.32 -20.57 4.13
C LEU A 440 -9.60 -20.35 2.81
N ASN A 441 -10.37 -20.11 1.77
CA ASN A 441 -9.85 -19.70 0.46
C ASN A 441 -9.80 -18.17 0.44
N LEU A 442 -8.58 -17.64 0.43
CA LEU A 442 -8.30 -16.21 0.29
C LEU A 442 -7.97 -15.92 -1.18
N TYR A 443 -8.89 -15.29 -1.87
CA TYR A 443 -8.68 -14.82 -3.24
C TYR A 443 -8.01 -13.45 -3.22
N VAL A 444 -6.92 -13.29 -3.98
CA VAL A 444 -6.14 -12.04 -4.06
C VAL A 444 -5.81 -11.69 -5.49
N VAL A 445 -5.90 -10.40 -5.83
CA VAL A 445 -5.59 -9.88 -7.16
C VAL A 445 -4.71 -8.65 -7.06
N SER A 446 -3.74 -8.54 -7.97
CA SER A 446 -2.81 -7.41 -8.12
C SER A 446 -3.14 -6.59 -9.37
N GLU A 447 -2.40 -5.50 -9.58
CA GLU A 447 -2.44 -4.69 -10.81
C GLU A 447 -1.14 -4.88 -11.60
N ASP A 448 -1.22 -4.83 -12.91
CA ASP A 448 -0.08 -4.81 -13.80
C ASP A 448 0.51 -3.39 -13.97
N GLU A 449 1.47 -3.22 -14.89
CA GLU A 449 2.12 -1.93 -15.19
C GLU A 449 1.16 -0.89 -15.77
N ASN A 450 0.06 -1.32 -16.39
CA ASN A 450 -0.97 -0.48 -17.00
C ASN A 450 -2.15 -0.21 -16.05
N GLY A 451 -2.15 -0.83 -14.87
CA GLY A 451 -3.23 -0.72 -13.88
C GLY A 451 -4.37 -1.73 -14.10
N PHE A 452 -4.23 -2.71 -15.00
CA PHE A 452 -5.18 -3.78 -15.20
C PHE A 452 -5.01 -4.88 -14.16
N LEU A 453 -6.09 -5.61 -13.92
CA LEU A 453 -6.07 -6.71 -12.97
C LEU A 453 -5.21 -7.88 -13.47
N THR A 454 -4.37 -8.40 -12.60
CA THR A 454 -3.50 -9.54 -12.90
C THR A 454 -3.35 -10.47 -11.69
N THR A 455 -2.87 -11.68 -11.94
CA THR A 455 -2.60 -12.65 -10.87
C THR A 455 -1.50 -12.15 -9.94
N THR A 456 -1.61 -12.50 -8.67
CA THR A 456 -0.64 -12.09 -7.66
C THR A 456 0.59 -13.01 -7.71
N ASN A 457 1.77 -12.42 -7.63
CA ASN A 457 3.05 -13.14 -7.63
C ASN A 457 3.18 -14.07 -6.41
N SER A 458 3.86 -15.21 -6.60
CA SER A 458 4.11 -16.21 -5.56
C SER A 458 4.85 -15.63 -4.33
N THR A 459 5.78 -14.71 -4.54
CA THR A 459 6.53 -14.05 -3.46
C THR A 459 5.61 -13.24 -2.57
N ILE A 460 4.68 -12.46 -3.16
CA ILE A 460 3.69 -11.68 -2.38
C ILE A 460 2.72 -12.61 -1.65
N LYS A 461 2.28 -13.71 -2.29
CA LYS A 461 1.43 -14.71 -1.64
C LYS A 461 2.12 -15.33 -0.43
N ASN A 462 3.41 -15.67 -0.54
CA ASN A 462 4.21 -16.21 0.57
C ASN A 462 4.36 -15.19 1.70
N ASN A 463 4.67 -13.92 1.37
CA ASN A 463 4.75 -12.85 2.35
C ASN A 463 3.41 -12.65 3.07
N LEU A 464 2.31 -12.68 2.33
CA LEU A 464 0.97 -12.57 2.88
C LEU A 464 0.62 -13.75 3.79
N LYS A 465 1.00 -14.97 3.42
CA LYS A 465 0.80 -16.16 4.24
C LYS A 465 1.55 -16.06 5.57
N ILE A 466 2.81 -15.62 5.54
CA ILE A 466 3.62 -15.38 6.74
C ILE A 466 2.96 -14.30 7.61
N TRP A 467 2.54 -13.18 6.99
CA TRP A 467 1.85 -12.09 7.68
C TRP A 467 0.58 -12.56 8.38
N LEU A 468 -0.31 -13.26 7.70
CA LEU A 468 -1.58 -13.75 8.26
C LEU A 468 -1.39 -14.79 9.37
N ASN A 469 -0.31 -15.57 9.33
CA ASN A 469 0.00 -16.57 10.38
C ASN A 469 0.18 -15.95 11.78
N HIS A 470 0.55 -14.66 11.87
CA HIS A 470 0.66 -13.97 13.16
C HIS A 470 -0.69 -13.60 13.79
N PHE A 471 -1.76 -13.55 12.99
CA PHE A 471 -3.08 -13.05 13.42
C PHE A 471 -4.17 -14.09 13.37
N ARG A 472 -4.00 -15.18 12.61
CA ARG A 472 -5.01 -16.21 12.42
C ARG A 472 -5.29 -17.01 13.70
N MET A 473 -6.47 -17.60 13.77
CA MET A 473 -6.79 -18.58 14.81
C MET A 473 -6.00 -19.86 14.60
N LEU A 474 -5.70 -20.58 15.71
CA LEU A 474 -4.93 -21.84 15.68
C LEU A 474 -5.54 -22.92 14.79
N SER A 475 -6.88 -22.95 14.70
CA SER A 475 -7.61 -23.96 13.94
C SER A 475 -7.79 -23.62 12.45
N ASP A 476 -7.50 -22.39 12.05
CA ASP A 476 -7.76 -21.93 10.68
C ASP A 476 -6.56 -22.20 9.80
N THR A 477 -6.81 -22.70 8.60
CA THR A 477 -5.84 -22.81 7.52
C THR A 477 -6.26 -21.87 6.40
N VAL A 478 -5.29 -21.19 5.78
CA VAL A 478 -5.56 -20.21 4.72
C VAL A 478 -4.81 -20.63 3.47
N ASP A 479 -5.55 -20.87 2.39
CA ASP A 479 -5.01 -21.06 1.06
C ASP A 479 -5.20 -19.79 0.24
N ILE A 480 -4.12 -19.32 -0.38
CA ILE A 480 -4.12 -18.08 -1.15
C ILE A 480 -4.20 -18.39 -2.63
N LEU A 481 -5.31 -18.00 -3.24
CA LEU A 481 -5.69 -18.33 -4.60
C LEU A 481 -5.86 -17.06 -5.44
N ASP A 482 -5.76 -17.21 -6.78
CA ASP A 482 -6.12 -16.16 -7.72
C ASP A 482 -7.59 -16.23 -8.07
N PRO A 483 -8.35 -15.12 -8.13
CA PRO A 483 -9.71 -15.10 -8.64
C PRO A 483 -9.73 -15.17 -10.17
N TYR A 484 -10.84 -15.59 -10.74
CA TYR A 484 -11.08 -15.49 -12.17
C TYR A 484 -11.39 -14.06 -12.57
N ILE A 485 -10.62 -13.48 -13.49
CA ILE A 485 -10.85 -12.14 -14.01
C ILE A 485 -11.78 -12.26 -15.22
N ILE A 486 -12.95 -11.62 -15.12
CA ILE A 486 -13.97 -11.61 -16.17
C ILE A 486 -13.99 -10.24 -16.82
N ASN A 487 -13.56 -10.14 -18.06
CA ASN A 487 -13.62 -8.90 -18.81
C ASN A 487 -15.00 -8.74 -19.45
N PHE A 488 -15.60 -7.55 -19.29
CA PHE A 488 -16.91 -7.27 -19.84
C PHE A 488 -16.94 -5.97 -20.65
N GLY A 489 -17.96 -5.84 -21.48
CA GLY A 489 -18.25 -4.62 -22.22
C GLY A 489 -19.72 -4.24 -22.08
N ILE A 490 -20.04 -2.97 -22.36
CA ILE A 490 -21.37 -2.38 -22.24
C ILE A 490 -21.83 -1.88 -23.61
N ASP A 491 -22.89 -2.46 -24.13
CA ASP A 491 -23.58 -1.96 -25.32
C ASP A 491 -24.86 -1.23 -24.90
N PHE A 492 -25.04 0.02 -25.33
CA PHE A 492 -26.22 0.77 -24.99
C PHE A 492 -26.84 1.49 -26.19
N ILE A 493 -28.16 1.75 -26.10
CA ILE A 493 -28.92 2.52 -27.08
C ILE A 493 -29.66 3.62 -26.34
N VAL A 494 -29.41 4.88 -26.70
CA VAL A 494 -30.06 6.06 -26.09
C VAL A 494 -30.87 6.83 -27.12
N LYS A 495 -31.91 7.48 -26.64
CA LYS A 495 -32.74 8.43 -27.40
C LYS A 495 -32.35 9.85 -26.99
N PRO A 496 -31.92 10.71 -27.94
CA PRO A 496 -31.52 12.08 -27.64
C PRO A 496 -32.73 12.98 -27.49
N THR A 497 -32.56 14.13 -26.84
CA THR A 497 -33.47 15.26 -26.92
C THR A 497 -33.34 15.93 -28.29
N THR A 498 -34.41 16.64 -28.74
CA THR A 498 -34.53 17.15 -30.11
C THR A 498 -33.37 18.07 -30.56
N ASN A 499 -32.67 18.72 -29.63
CA ASN A 499 -31.60 19.69 -29.93
C ASN A 499 -30.18 19.20 -29.54
N ALA A 500 -30.01 17.94 -29.24
CA ALA A 500 -28.68 17.41 -28.83
C ALA A 500 -27.84 16.99 -30.03
N ASP A 501 -26.56 17.39 -30.04
CA ASP A 501 -25.57 16.86 -30.98
C ASP A 501 -25.30 15.39 -30.64
N LYS A 502 -25.48 14.51 -31.63
CA LYS A 502 -25.40 13.06 -31.43
C LYS A 502 -24.01 12.59 -31.04
N PHE A 503 -22.96 13.18 -31.60
CA PHE A 503 -21.59 12.75 -31.33
C PHE A 503 -21.13 13.22 -29.93
N VAL A 504 -21.41 14.47 -29.59
CA VAL A 504 -21.10 15.02 -28.26
C VAL A 504 -21.87 14.28 -27.16
N LEU A 505 -23.13 13.93 -27.42
CA LEU A 505 -23.94 13.16 -26.49
C LEU A 505 -23.42 11.74 -26.29
N LEU A 506 -23.00 11.07 -27.38
CA LEU A 506 -22.45 9.74 -27.31
C LEU A 506 -21.17 9.72 -26.47
N ASP A 507 -20.28 10.66 -26.73
CA ASP A 507 -19.01 10.82 -25.99
C ASP A 507 -19.27 11.11 -24.50
N ALA A 508 -20.22 11.99 -24.20
CA ALA A 508 -20.64 12.28 -22.82
C ALA A 508 -21.19 11.03 -22.10
N CYS A 509 -21.96 10.18 -22.80
CA CYS A 509 -22.46 8.92 -22.25
C CYS A 509 -21.32 7.92 -21.97
N VAL A 510 -20.37 7.76 -22.91
CA VAL A 510 -19.20 6.90 -22.73
C VAL A 510 -18.37 7.37 -21.55
N ASN A 511 -18.05 8.66 -21.49
CA ASN A 511 -17.27 9.25 -20.39
C ASN A 511 -17.97 9.10 -19.02
N ALA A 512 -19.30 9.20 -18.97
CA ALA A 512 -20.05 9.01 -17.73
C ALA A 512 -19.95 7.56 -17.22
N LEU A 513 -20.03 6.57 -18.12
CA LEU A 513 -19.87 5.17 -17.78
C LEU A 513 -18.41 4.83 -17.42
N GLU A 514 -17.46 5.33 -18.19
CA GLU A 514 -16.03 5.18 -17.89
C GLU A 514 -15.72 5.70 -16.49
N LYS A 515 -16.13 6.91 -16.16
CA LYS A 515 -15.92 7.50 -14.83
C LYS A 515 -16.55 6.66 -13.72
N LYS A 516 -17.71 6.05 -13.92
CA LYS A 516 -18.38 5.21 -12.93
C LYS A 516 -17.67 3.88 -12.73
N TYR A 517 -17.22 3.24 -13.80
CA TYR A 517 -16.65 1.90 -13.79
C TYR A 517 -15.11 1.88 -13.92
N SER A 518 -14.43 3.03 -13.80
CA SER A 518 -12.98 3.16 -13.77
C SER A 518 -12.33 2.58 -12.52
N THR A 519 -13.10 2.47 -11.43
CA THR A 519 -12.66 1.80 -10.20
C THR A 519 -12.83 0.30 -10.31
N ALA A 520 -11.79 -0.46 -9.92
CA ALA A 520 -11.87 -1.92 -9.90
C ALA A 520 -12.98 -2.40 -8.95
N PHE A 521 -13.78 -3.35 -9.42
CA PHE A 521 -14.81 -4.02 -8.64
C PHE A 521 -14.21 -4.79 -7.46
N PHE A 522 -15.05 -5.14 -6.50
CA PHE A 522 -14.69 -6.14 -5.49
C PHE A 522 -14.90 -7.57 -6.03
N ILE A 523 -14.19 -8.54 -5.44
CA ILE A 523 -14.35 -9.94 -5.82
C ILE A 523 -15.75 -10.40 -5.42
N GLY A 524 -16.49 -10.99 -6.39
CA GLY A 524 -17.87 -11.41 -6.21
C GLY A 524 -18.91 -10.27 -6.21
N GLU A 525 -18.51 -9.04 -6.55
CA GLU A 525 -19.43 -7.90 -6.64
C GLU A 525 -20.31 -8.00 -7.89
N PRO A 526 -21.66 -7.98 -7.75
CA PRO A 526 -22.57 -7.99 -8.90
C PRO A 526 -22.57 -6.63 -9.60
N ILE A 527 -22.82 -6.63 -10.91
CA ILE A 527 -23.07 -5.40 -11.66
C ILE A 527 -24.56 -5.21 -11.89
N TYR A 528 -25.09 -4.05 -11.46
CA TYR A 528 -26.49 -3.70 -11.62
C TYR A 528 -26.70 -3.00 -12.96
N ILE A 529 -27.55 -3.59 -13.82
CA ILE A 529 -27.92 -3.00 -15.11
C ILE A 529 -28.76 -1.73 -14.87
N SER A 530 -29.58 -1.71 -13.82
CA SER A 530 -30.33 -0.53 -13.37
C SER A 530 -29.43 0.70 -13.15
N ASP A 531 -28.24 0.50 -12.58
CA ASP A 531 -27.28 1.58 -12.32
C ASP A 531 -26.69 2.16 -13.61
N ILE A 532 -26.57 1.33 -14.66
CA ILE A 532 -26.14 1.78 -15.99
C ILE A 532 -27.25 2.65 -16.61
N TYR A 533 -28.51 2.21 -16.51
CA TYR A 533 -29.67 3.02 -16.95
C TYR A 533 -29.74 4.36 -16.23
N GLU A 534 -29.58 4.37 -14.92
CA GLU A 534 -29.59 5.59 -14.10
C GLU A 534 -28.45 6.54 -14.50
N THR A 535 -27.25 6.01 -14.68
CA THR A 535 -26.07 6.80 -15.07
C THR A 535 -26.27 7.47 -16.42
N LEU A 536 -26.77 6.73 -17.41
CA LEU A 536 -27.06 7.25 -18.74
C LEU A 536 -28.20 8.29 -18.74
N LYS A 537 -29.24 8.10 -17.94
CA LYS A 537 -30.35 9.06 -17.80
C LYS A 537 -29.92 10.39 -17.17
N LYS A 538 -28.92 10.40 -16.34
CA LYS A 538 -28.36 11.63 -15.73
C LYS A 538 -27.55 12.49 -16.71
N VAL A 539 -27.16 11.95 -17.86
CA VAL A 539 -26.41 12.70 -18.87
C VAL A 539 -27.31 13.71 -19.54
N LYS A 540 -26.91 15.00 -19.51
CA LYS A 540 -27.67 16.09 -20.12
C LYS A 540 -27.82 15.87 -21.63
N GLY A 541 -29.03 15.84 -22.14
CA GLY A 541 -29.33 15.59 -23.55
C GLY A 541 -29.83 14.19 -23.86
N VAL A 542 -29.82 13.26 -22.90
CA VAL A 542 -30.49 11.96 -23.01
C VAL A 542 -31.96 12.13 -22.62
N LEU A 543 -32.85 11.74 -23.52
CA LEU A 543 -34.29 11.69 -23.27
C LEU A 543 -34.66 10.38 -22.58
N ASP A 544 -34.18 9.25 -23.13
CA ASP A 544 -34.44 7.93 -22.59
C ASP A 544 -33.35 6.93 -23.00
N VAL A 545 -33.23 5.86 -22.22
CA VAL A 545 -32.31 4.74 -22.49
C VAL A 545 -33.12 3.53 -22.97
N VAL A 546 -32.98 3.20 -24.25
CA VAL A 546 -33.82 2.19 -24.91
C VAL A 546 -33.39 0.78 -24.51
N LYS A 547 -32.06 0.53 -24.46
CA LYS A 547 -31.52 -0.80 -24.17
C LYS A 547 -30.10 -0.71 -23.63
N VAL A 548 -29.81 -1.56 -22.67
CA VAL A 548 -28.45 -1.84 -22.19
C VAL A 548 -28.22 -3.36 -22.28
N LYS A 549 -27.05 -3.74 -22.74
CA LYS A 549 -26.62 -5.15 -22.82
C LYS A 549 -25.18 -5.26 -22.34
N LEU A 550 -24.91 -6.21 -21.47
CA LEU A 550 -23.55 -6.62 -21.11
C LEU A 550 -23.06 -7.70 -22.04
N ASN A 551 -21.79 -7.65 -22.40
CA ASN A 551 -21.13 -8.66 -23.24
C ASN A 551 -19.84 -9.12 -22.55
N ASN A 552 -19.54 -10.43 -22.62
CA ASN A 552 -18.25 -10.93 -22.21
C ASN A 552 -17.19 -10.61 -23.28
N LYS A 553 -15.99 -10.26 -22.85
CA LYS A 553 -14.84 -9.96 -23.71
C LYS A 553 -13.75 -10.99 -23.49
N THR A 554 -13.38 -11.67 -24.54
CA THR A 554 -12.33 -12.69 -24.57
C THR A 554 -11.41 -12.49 -25.77
N GLY A 555 -10.18 -12.96 -25.70
CA GLY A 555 -9.19 -12.82 -26.78
C GLY A 555 -7.78 -12.59 -26.26
N SER A 556 -6.85 -12.31 -27.16
CA SER A 556 -5.42 -12.12 -26.83
C SER A 556 -5.15 -10.99 -25.81
N ASP A 557 -5.98 -9.94 -25.84
CA ASP A 557 -5.83 -8.77 -24.99
C ASP A 557 -6.67 -8.82 -23.71
N TYR A 558 -7.50 -9.84 -23.55
CA TYR A 558 -8.40 -10.07 -22.42
C TYR A 558 -8.06 -11.35 -21.67
N SER A 559 -8.71 -11.58 -20.55
CA SER A 559 -8.63 -12.88 -19.87
C SER A 559 -9.29 -13.96 -20.72
N GLY A 560 -8.76 -15.19 -20.67
CA GLY A 560 -9.35 -16.33 -21.38
C GLY A 560 -10.61 -16.90 -20.72
N VAL A 561 -11.23 -16.19 -19.76
CA VAL A 561 -12.40 -16.66 -19.02
C VAL A 561 -13.68 -16.33 -19.78
N GLU A 562 -14.34 -17.36 -20.28
CA GLU A 562 -15.64 -17.23 -20.94
C GLU A 562 -16.76 -17.38 -19.91
N VAL A 563 -17.66 -16.39 -19.86
CA VAL A 563 -18.85 -16.41 -19.02
C VAL A 563 -20.06 -16.11 -19.87
N GLU A 564 -21.03 -17.01 -19.84
CA GLU A 564 -22.31 -16.77 -20.51
C GLU A 564 -23.17 -15.80 -19.65
N ILE A 565 -23.21 -14.54 -20.08
CA ILE A 565 -23.85 -13.47 -19.31
C ILE A 565 -25.35 -13.74 -19.13
N ASN A 566 -26.04 -14.24 -20.17
CA ASN A 566 -27.49 -14.43 -20.11
C ASN A 566 -27.91 -15.48 -19.07
N SER A 567 -27.10 -16.53 -18.86
CA SER A 567 -27.39 -17.57 -17.86
C SER A 567 -27.08 -17.12 -16.42
N ASN A 568 -26.26 -16.09 -16.28
CA ASN A 568 -25.86 -15.53 -14.97
C ASN A 568 -26.60 -14.22 -14.63
N LEU A 569 -27.56 -13.79 -15.45
CA LEU A 569 -28.47 -12.71 -15.10
C LEU A 569 -29.47 -13.15 -14.04
N SER A 570 -29.86 -12.20 -13.18
CA SER A 570 -30.98 -12.40 -12.28
C SER A 570 -32.26 -12.72 -13.06
N PRO A 571 -33.27 -13.42 -12.47
CA PRO A 571 -34.49 -13.79 -13.17
C PRO A 571 -35.25 -12.62 -13.78
N ASP A 572 -35.13 -11.43 -13.20
CA ASP A 572 -35.72 -10.18 -13.68
C ASP A 572 -34.79 -9.39 -14.63
N GLY A 573 -33.56 -9.88 -14.86
CA GLY A 573 -32.58 -9.23 -15.72
C GLY A 573 -32.00 -7.92 -15.17
N SER A 574 -32.17 -7.62 -13.88
CA SER A 574 -31.76 -6.36 -13.26
C SER A 574 -30.28 -6.29 -12.93
N TYR A 575 -29.63 -7.43 -12.67
CA TYR A 575 -28.22 -7.49 -12.35
C TYR A 575 -27.55 -8.80 -12.83
N LEU A 576 -26.25 -8.73 -13.04
CA LEU A 576 -25.41 -9.89 -13.34
C LEU A 576 -24.85 -10.46 -12.03
N ILE A 577 -25.11 -11.73 -11.78
CA ILE A 577 -24.57 -12.48 -10.65
C ILE A 577 -23.14 -12.88 -10.98
N VAL A 578 -22.18 -12.48 -10.15
CA VAL A 578 -20.77 -12.83 -10.29
C VAL A 578 -20.41 -13.91 -9.29
N PRO A 579 -19.73 -15.00 -9.70
CA PRO A 579 -19.24 -15.99 -8.76
C PRO A 579 -18.33 -15.36 -7.71
N LYS A 580 -18.41 -15.84 -6.47
CA LYS A 580 -17.64 -15.29 -5.35
C LYS A 580 -16.12 -15.41 -5.49
N ASN A 581 -15.64 -16.24 -6.41
CA ASN A 581 -14.24 -16.44 -6.76
C ASN A 581 -13.85 -15.72 -8.05
N ALA A 582 -14.67 -14.78 -8.53
CA ALA A 582 -14.43 -14.04 -9.76
C ALA A 582 -14.53 -12.53 -9.52
N ILE A 583 -13.87 -11.75 -10.36
CA ILE A 583 -13.86 -10.29 -10.34
C ILE A 583 -14.14 -9.77 -11.75
N LEU A 584 -14.96 -8.71 -11.84
CA LEU A 584 -15.26 -8.02 -13.09
C LEU A 584 -14.21 -6.96 -13.40
N GLU A 585 -13.88 -6.79 -14.67
CA GLU A 585 -13.00 -5.74 -15.16
C GLU A 585 -13.50 -5.15 -16.48
N LEU A 586 -13.60 -3.83 -16.54
CA LEU A 586 -13.77 -3.06 -17.77
C LEU A 586 -12.39 -2.63 -18.25
N LYS A 587 -11.76 -3.43 -19.12
CA LYS A 587 -10.32 -3.30 -19.42
C LYS A 587 -10.02 -2.10 -20.34
N PHE A 588 -10.76 -1.96 -21.43
CA PHE A 588 -10.56 -0.90 -22.41
C PHE A 588 -11.85 -0.09 -22.60
N PRO A 589 -12.16 0.89 -21.74
CA PRO A 589 -13.43 1.63 -21.76
C PRO A 589 -13.78 2.20 -23.13
N SER A 590 -12.80 2.75 -23.85
CA SER A 590 -12.99 3.33 -25.18
C SER A 590 -13.41 2.32 -26.28
N VAL A 591 -13.11 1.04 -26.10
CA VAL A 591 -13.42 -0.06 -27.04
C VAL A 591 -14.58 -0.92 -26.55
N ASP A 592 -14.66 -1.08 -25.23
CA ASP A 592 -15.59 -2.01 -24.58
C ASP A 592 -16.97 -1.37 -24.32
N ILE A 593 -17.04 -0.03 -24.26
CA ILE A 593 -18.29 0.67 -24.19
C ILE A 593 -18.73 1.11 -25.59
N LYS A 594 -19.84 0.55 -26.07
CA LYS A 594 -20.36 0.86 -27.40
C LYS A 594 -21.77 1.43 -27.31
N GLY A 595 -21.91 2.69 -27.70
CA GLY A 595 -23.18 3.40 -27.72
C GLY A 595 -23.78 3.51 -29.13
N LYS A 596 -25.10 3.54 -29.19
CA LYS A 596 -25.85 3.89 -30.40
C LYS A 596 -26.95 4.89 -30.04
N ILE A 597 -27.15 5.85 -30.90
CA ILE A 597 -28.24 6.84 -30.79
C ILE A 597 -29.36 6.45 -31.78
N ARG A 598 -30.58 6.39 -31.25
CA ARG A 598 -31.76 6.04 -32.03
C ARG A 598 -32.78 7.19 -32.06
#